data_fd794b9d054722af20e04ab22a975d58
#
_entry.id   fd794b9d054722af20e04ab22a975d58
#
_cell.length_a   1.000
_cell.length_b   1.000
_cell.length_c   1.000
_cell.angle_alpha   90.00
_cell.angle_beta   90.00
_cell.angle_gamma   90.00
#
_symmetry.space_group_name_H-M   'P 1'
#
loop_
_entity.id
_entity.type
_entity.pdbx_description
1 polymer ?
#
loop_
_entity_poly.entity_id
_entity_poly.type
_entity_poly.pdbx_seq_one_letter_code
_entity_poly.pdbx_strand_id
1 'polypeptide(L)'
;MSDNRILFSDKNYRLLMTGQTVSTLGNSVSSFAFFAYTLALTQSPFYAALVSGCVTLATVVMGIPAGIWADKHRPLPLMLSSTILGGAGICVVVANHFILHAPIPLVLAVAACLVGSATAVFSPAEKAALKTLVSPEHLGQAMAIN
;
A
#
# COMPACT_ATOMS: atom_id res chain seq x y z
N MET A 1 9.05 30.98 2.35
CA MET A 1 9.97 30.01 3.00
C MET A 1 9.73 29.78 4.49
N SER A 2 8.97 30.62 5.17
CA SER A 2 8.67 30.51 6.61
C SER A 2 7.51 29.55 6.95
N ASP A 3 6.60 29.28 6.02
CA ASP A 3 5.39 28.46 6.24
C ASP A 3 5.66 26.97 6.41
N ASN A 4 6.66 26.42 5.74
CA ASN A 4 7.00 25.00 5.90
C ASN A 4 7.45 24.65 7.33
N ARG A 5 8.03 25.60 8.05
CA ARG A 5 8.45 25.38 9.45
C ARG A 5 7.26 25.17 10.39
N ILE A 6 6.12 25.77 10.09
CA ILE A 6 4.90 25.66 10.91
C ILE A 6 4.28 24.28 10.75
N LEU A 7 4.22 23.74 9.53
CA LEU A 7 3.72 22.39 9.24
C LEU A 7 4.58 21.30 9.90
N PHE A 8 5.90 21.44 9.81
CA PHE A 8 6.83 20.50 10.46
C PHE A 8 6.93 20.68 11.98
N SER A 9 6.37 21.73 12.56
CA SER A 9 6.26 21.90 14.00
C SER A 9 5.10 21.10 14.59
N ASP A 10 4.08 20.76 13.80
CA ASP A 10 2.95 19.94 14.27
C ASP A 10 3.37 18.48 14.40
N LYS A 11 3.27 17.98 15.64
CA LYS A 11 3.65 16.60 15.99
C LYS A 11 2.83 15.56 15.22
N ASN A 12 1.54 15.83 14.99
CA ASN A 12 0.65 14.92 14.27
C ASN A 12 1.00 14.85 12.78
N TYR A 13 1.33 15.99 12.17
CA TYR A 13 1.78 16.05 10.78
C TYR A 13 3.11 15.30 10.57
N ARG A 14 4.07 15.50 11.45
CA ARG A 14 5.36 14.77 11.40
C ARG A 14 5.18 13.26 11.53
N LEU A 15 4.32 12.83 12.46
CA LEU A 15 4.04 11.41 12.66
C LEU A 15 3.40 10.78 11.42
N LEU A 16 2.46 11.51 10.78
CA LEU A 16 1.83 11.07 9.55
C LEU A 16 2.87 10.96 8.40
N MET A 17 3.68 11.99 8.20
CA MET A 17 4.70 12.02 7.14
C MET A 17 5.76 10.92 7.32
N THR A 18 6.24 10.70 8.53
CA THR A 18 7.19 9.62 8.79
C THR A 18 6.55 8.25 8.55
N GLY A 19 5.31 8.06 9.03
CA GLY A 19 4.56 6.83 8.78
C GLY A 19 4.36 6.55 7.28
N GLN A 20 4.02 7.58 6.51
CA GLN A 20 3.86 7.49 5.07
C GLN A 20 5.16 7.15 4.34
N THR A 21 6.25 7.81 4.69
CA THR A 21 7.57 7.52 4.09
C THR A 21 7.97 6.06 4.35
N VAL A 22 7.81 5.58 5.58
CA VAL A 22 8.08 4.18 5.93
C VAL A 22 7.15 3.22 5.19
N SER A 23 5.87 3.55 5.07
CA SER A 23 4.89 2.74 4.33
C SER A 23 5.22 2.67 2.84
N THR A 24 5.58 3.78 2.22
CA THR A 24 5.97 3.83 0.79
C THR A 24 7.23 3.03 0.52
N LEU A 25 8.24 3.15 1.39
CA LEU A 25 9.44 2.31 1.32
C LEU A 25 9.09 0.83 1.47
N GLY A 26 8.25 0.48 2.45
CA GLY A 26 7.77 -0.88 2.65
C GLY A 26 7.05 -1.45 1.42
N ASN A 27 6.18 -0.66 0.78
CA ASN A 27 5.48 -1.05 -0.43
C ASN A 27 6.45 -1.27 -1.62
N SER A 28 7.45 -0.40 -1.77
CA SER A 28 8.46 -0.53 -2.83
C SER A 28 9.31 -1.79 -2.64
N VAL A 29 9.76 -2.04 -1.41
CA VAL A 29 10.51 -3.26 -1.06
C VAL A 29 9.65 -4.50 -1.28
N SER A 30 8.38 -4.49 -0.86
CA SER A 30 7.46 -5.61 -1.05
C SER A 30 7.23 -5.91 -2.52
N SER A 31 7.03 -4.91 -3.37
CA SER A 31 6.85 -5.09 -4.80
C SER A 31 8.06 -5.73 -5.46
N PHE A 32 9.27 -5.27 -5.10
CA PHE A 32 10.51 -5.86 -5.58
C PHE A 32 10.70 -7.29 -5.05
N ALA A 33 10.40 -7.53 -3.77
CA ALA A 33 10.49 -8.85 -3.16
C ALA A 33 9.53 -9.85 -3.81
N PHE A 34 8.30 -9.46 -4.13
CA PHE A 34 7.35 -10.31 -4.87
C PHE A 34 7.90 -10.72 -6.23
N PHE A 35 8.45 -9.75 -6.99
CA PHE A 35 9.06 -10.04 -8.29
C PHE A 35 10.25 -11.00 -8.16
N ALA A 36 11.22 -10.66 -7.29
CA ALA A 36 12.44 -11.43 -7.10
C ALA A 36 12.14 -12.84 -6.57
N TYR A 37 11.22 -12.96 -5.60
CA TYR A 37 10.81 -14.24 -5.03
C TYR A 37 10.13 -15.13 -6.06
N THR A 38 9.20 -14.57 -6.85
CA THR A 38 8.54 -15.32 -7.92
C THR A 38 9.54 -15.78 -8.98
N LEU A 39 10.48 -14.91 -9.36
CA LEU A 39 11.54 -15.26 -10.32
C LEU A 39 12.43 -16.38 -9.79
N ALA A 40 12.84 -16.29 -8.53
CA ALA A 40 13.68 -17.31 -7.90
C ALA A 40 12.99 -18.68 -7.82
N LEU A 41 11.69 -18.71 -7.54
CA LEU A 41 10.92 -19.94 -7.44
C LEU A 41 10.57 -20.56 -8.78
N THR A 42 10.17 -19.74 -9.75
CA THR A 42 9.67 -20.26 -11.04
C THR A 42 10.73 -20.34 -12.12
N GLN A 43 11.88 -19.69 -11.90
CA GLN A 43 12.96 -19.52 -12.89
C GLN A 43 12.45 -18.93 -14.22
N SER A 44 11.29 -18.27 -14.20
CA SER A 44 10.62 -17.75 -15.38
C SER A 44 10.29 -16.26 -15.21
N PRO A 45 10.89 -15.39 -16.02
CA PRO A 45 10.55 -13.96 -16.02
C PRO A 45 9.07 -13.68 -16.36
N PHE A 46 8.45 -14.57 -17.13
CA PHE A 46 7.04 -14.46 -17.49
C PHE A 46 6.13 -14.56 -16.26
N TYR A 47 6.32 -15.56 -15.40
CA TYR A 47 5.54 -15.69 -14.16
C TYR A 47 5.81 -14.55 -13.18
N ALA A 48 7.05 -14.08 -13.08
CA ALA A 48 7.39 -12.93 -12.25
C ALA A 48 6.68 -11.65 -12.73
N ALA A 49 6.65 -11.41 -14.04
CA ALA A 49 5.92 -10.30 -14.64
C ALA A 49 4.40 -10.42 -14.44
N LEU A 50 3.86 -11.64 -14.57
CA LEU A 50 2.43 -11.90 -14.40
C LEU A 50 1.98 -11.63 -12.97
N VAL A 51 2.70 -12.10 -11.96
CA VAL A 51 2.40 -11.85 -10.54
C VAL A 51 2.50 -10.36 -10.22
N SER A 52 3.52 -9.66 -10.72
CA SER A 52 3.64 -8.20 -10.56
C SER A 52 2.49 -7.46 -11.27
N GLY A 53 2.07 -7.95 -12.42
CA GLY A 53 0.90 -7.46 -13.15
C GLY A 53 -0.39 -7.61 -12.36
N CYS A 54 -0.55 -8.71 -11.61
CA CYS A 54 -1.70 -8.92 -10.73
C CYS A 54 -1.79 -7.88 -9.61
N VAL A 55 -0.65 -7.47 -9.01
CA VAL A 55 -0.61 -6.38 -8.02
C VAL A 55 -1.15 -5.09 -8.64
N THR A 56 -0.61 -4.72 -9.80
CA THR A 56 -0.99 -3.50 -10.50
C THR A 56 -2.46 -3.52 -10.94
N LEU A 57 -2.91 -4.62 -11.52
CA LEU A 57 -4.29 -4.79 -11.95
C LEU A 57 -5.26 -4.70 -10.77
N ALA A 58 -4.97 -5.38 -9.67
CA ALA A 58 -5.77 -5.30 -8.45
C ALA A 58 -5.84 -3.87 -7.91
N THR A 59 -4.72 -3.14 -7.94
CA THR A 59 -4.67 -1.73 -7.52
C THR A 59 -5.55 -0.85 -8.40
N VAL A 60 -5.53 -1.03 -9.71
CA VAL A 60 -6.35 -0.25 -10.64
C VAL A 60 -7.83 -0.57 -10.47
N VAL A 61 -8.19 -1.86 -10.45
CA VAL A 61 -9.60 -2.30 -10.32
C VAL A 61 -10.20 -1.85 -9.00
N MET A 62 -9.45 -1.99 -7.90
CA MET A 62 -9.92 -1.59 -6.57
C MET A 62 -9.82 -0.08 -6.32
N GLY A 63 -9.09 0.65 -7.14
CA GLY A 63 -8.89 2.10 -6.97
C GLY A 63 -10.20 2.90 -7.01
N ILE A 64 -11.12 2.56 -7.91
CA ILE A 64 -12.43 3.23 -8.02
C ILE A 64 -13.30 2.99 -6.78
N PRO A 65 -13.61 1.74 -6.36
CA PRO A 65 -14.38 1.50 -5.16
C PRO A 65 -13.69 2.00 -3.89
N ALA A 66 -12.36 1.93 -3.83
CA ALA A 66 -11.57 2.42 -2.70
C ALA A 66 -11.72 3.94 -2.50
N GLY A 67 -11.74 4.72 -3.59
CA GLY A 67 -12.01 6.16 -3.53
C GLY A 67 -13.39 6.44 -2.94
N ILE A 68 -14.42 5.76 -3.41
CA ILE A 68 -15.80 5.92 -2.89
C ILE A 68 -15.89 5.54 -1.40
N TRP A 69 -15.18 4.52 -0.98
CA TRP A 69 -15.15 4.10 0.43
C TRP A 69 -14.41 5.11 1.31
N ALA A 70 -13.30 5.67 0.81
CA ALA A 70 -12.55 6.70 1.53
C ALA A 70 -13.36 7.98 1.76
N ASP A 71 -14.26 8.32 0.83
CA ASP A 71 -15.14 9.49 0.97
C ASP A 71 -16.30 9.25 1.95
N LYS A 72 -16.75 8.00 2.09
CA LYS A 72 -17.92 7.65 2.92
C LYS A 72 -17.57 7.21 4.34
N HIS A 73 -16.35 6.76 4.59
CA HIS A 73 -15.96 6.18 5.87
C HIS A 73 -14.83 6.97 6.52
N ARG A 74 -14.67 6.78 7.83
CA ARG A 74 -13.56 7.38 8.57
C ARG A 74 -12.23 6.82 8.06
N PRO A 75 -11.20 7.65 7.84
CA PRO A 75 -9.94 7.21 7.23
C PRO A 75 -9.17 6.19 8.08
N LEU A 76 -9.19 6.32 9.40
CA LEU A 76 -8.41 5.44 10.30
C LEU A 76 -8.81 3.95 10.20
N PRO A 77 -10.09 3.56 10.32
CA PRO A 77 -10.47 2.15 10.18
C PRO A 77 -10.20 1.59 8.78
N LEU A 78 -10.29 2.42 7.74
CA LEU A 78 -9.94 2.01 6.37
C LEU A 78 -8.44 1.72 6.23
N MET A 79 -7.56 2.56 6.80
CA MET A 79 -6.13 2.33 6.83
C MET A 79 -5.77 1.05 7.60
N LEU A 80 -6.43 0.81 8.74
CA LEU A 80 -6.23 -0.40 9.53
C LEU A 80 -6.66 -1.66 8.78
N SER A 81 -7.84 -1.66 8.18
CA SER A 81 -8.35 -2.81 7.42
C SER A 81 -7.48 -3.12 6.20
N SER A 82 -7.00 -2.10 5.50
CA SER A 82 -6.09 -2.28 4.36
C SER A 82 -4.73 -2.84 4.80
N THR A 83 -4.19 -2.39 5.93
CA THR A 83 -2.93 -2.93 6.49
C THR A 83 -3.07 -4.39 6.88
N ILE A 84 -4.19 -4.77 7.51
CA ILE A 84 -4.48 -6.18 7.85
C ILE A 84 -4.61 -7.02 6.57
N LEU A 85 -5.30 -6.52 5.55
CA LEU A 85 -5.46 -7.21 4.28
C LEU A 85 -4.10 -7.43 3.57
N GLY A 86 -3.25 -6.41 3.52
CA GLY A 86 -1.91 -6.51 2.96
C GLY A 86 -1.02 -7.49 3.75
N GLY A 87 -1.07 -7.42 5.08
CA GLY A 87 -0.39 -8.36 5.97
C GLY A 87 -0.84 -9.80 5.75
N ALA A 88 -2.14 -10.04 5.58
CA ALA A 88 -2.66 -11.37 5.25
C ALA A 88 -2.09 -11.90 3.93
N GLY A 89 -1.98 -11.05 2.90
CA GLY A 89 -1.34 -11.42 1.63
C GLY A 89 0.11 -11.88 1.82
N ILE A 90 0.88 -11.15 2.61
CA ILE A 90 2.27 -11.54 2.93
C ILE A 90 2.31 -12.84 3.72
N CYS A 91 1.44 -13.02 4.72
CA CYS A 91 1.34 -14.26 5.49
C CYS A 91 1.02 -15.46 4.61
N VAL A 92 0.18 -15.31 3.58
CA VAL A 92 -0.13 -16.36 2.61
C VAL A 92 1.13 -16.79 1.86
N VAL A 93 1.98 -15.85 1.43
CA VAL A 93 3.25 -16.16 0.76
C VAL A 93 4.19 -16.92 1.68
N VAL A 94 4.35 -16.45 2.92
CA VAL A 94 5.21 -17.06 3.93
C VAL A 94 4.72 -18.48 4.27
N ALA A 95 3.41 -18.64 4.50
CA ALA A 95 2.82 -19.94 4.77
C ALA A 95 3.00 -20.92 3.60
N ASN A 96 2.82 -20.47 2.36
CA ASN A 96 3.06 -21.27 1.17
C ASN A 96 4.52 -21.74 1.09
N HIS A 97 5.47 -20.88 1.41
CA HIS A 97 6.88 -21.25 1.40
C HIS A 97 7.23 -22.32 2.44
N PHE A 98 6.75 -22.15 3.68
CA PHE A 98 7.12 -23.04 4.78
C PHE A 98 6.30 -24.34 4.83
N ILE A 99 5.04 -24.33 4.38
CA ILE A 99 4.13 -25.48 4.54
C ILE A 99 4.12 -26.36 3.28
N LEU A 100 4.04 -25.76 2.11
CA LEU A 100 3.82 -26.50 0.87
C LEU A 100 5.13 -26.89 0.17
N HIS A 101 6.26 -26.26 0.51
CA HIS A 101 7.59 -26.50 -0.10
C HIS A 101 7.58 -26.51 -1.65
N ALA A 102 6.46 -26.16 -2.26
CA ALA A 102 6.26 -26.12 -3.70
C ALA A 102 5.72 -24.74 -4.10
N PRO A 103 6.37 -24.07 -5.04
CA PRO A 103 5.88 -22.79 -5.53
C PRO A 103 4.61 -23.00 -6.36
N ILE A 104 3.45 -22.65 -5.80
CA ILE A 104 2.21 -22.65 -6.56
C ILE A 104 1.99 -21.22 -7.09
N PRO A 105 2.20 -20.97 -8.39
CA PRO A 105 2.08 -19.60 -8.96
C PRO A 105 0.70 -18.97 -8.71
N LEU A 106 -0.34 -19.79 -8.61
CA LEU A 106 -1.70 -19.32 -8.30
C LEU A 106 -1.79 -18.70 -6.91
N VAL A 107 -1.13 -19.29 -5.91
CA VAL A 107 -1.12 -18.77 -4.53
C VAL A 107 -0.39 -17.41 -4.49
N LEU A 108 0.71 -17.28 -5.23
CA LEU A 108 1.43 -16.03 -5.36
C LEU A 108 0.57 -14.95 -6.05
N ALA A 109 -0.18 -15.31 -7.08
CA ALA A 109 -1.09 -14.39 -7.75
C ALA A 109 -2.23 -13.91 -6.82
N VAL A 110 -2.82 -14.82 -6.03
CA VAL A 110 -3.84 -14.46 -5.03
C VAL A 110 -3.26 -13.52 -3.97
N ALA A 111 -2.09 -13.83 -3.43
CA ALA A 111 -1.41 -12.97 -2.47
C ALA A 111 -1.09 -11.57 -3.06
N ALA A 112 -0.64 -11.53 -4.32
CA ALA A 112 -0.39 -10.31 -5.06
C ALA A 112 -1.68 -9.46 -5.23
N CYS A 113 -2.82 -10.08 -5.52
CA CYS A 113 -4.11 -9.40 -5.58
C CYS A 113 -4.53 -8.83 -4.22
N LEU A 114 -4.30 -9.55 -3.12
CA LEU A 114 -4.59 -9.05 -1.77
C LEU A 114 -3.74 -7.82 -1.44
N VAL A 115 -2.44 -7.87 -1.72
CA VAL A 115 -1.52 -6.74 -1.49
C VAL A 115 -1.88 -5.55 -2.38
N GLY A 116 -2.16 -5.77 -3.66
CA GLY A 116 -2.60 -4.72 -4.58
C GLY A 116 -3.90 -4.05 -4.14
N SER A 117 -4.88 -4.84 -3.71
CA SER A 117 -6.15 -4.34 -3.17
C SER A 117 -5.95 -3.52 -1.89
N ALA A 118 -5.09 -3.99 -0.99
CA ALA A 118 -4.73 -3.27 0.22
C ALA A 118 -4.11 -1.90 -0.08
N THR A 119 -3.18 -1.84 -1.01
CA THR A 119 -2.53 -0.60 -1.45
C THR A 119 -3.54 0.37 -2.07
N ALA A 120 -4.49 -0.14 -2.87
CA ALA A 120 -5.54 0.65 -3.48
C ALA A 120 -6.45 1.33 -2.45
N VAL A 121 -6.77 0.66 -1.34
CA VAL A 121 -7.60 1.21 -0.27
C VAL A 121 -6.81 2.15 0.63
N PHE A 122 -5.56 1.83 0.91
CA PHE A 122 -4.70 2.61 1.80
C PHE A 122 -4.46 4.03 1.26
N SER A 123 -4.09 4.16 -0.02
CA SER A 123 -3.71 5.44 -0.62
C SER A 123 -4.79 6.53 -0.55
N PRO A 124 -6.07 6.31 -0.94
CA PRO A 124 -7.09 7.34 -0.79
C PRO A 124 -7.48 7.59 0.68
N ALA A 125 -7.44 6.57 1.54
CA ALA A 125 -7.72 6.73 2.97
C ALA A 125 -6.68 7.62 3.66
N GLU A 126 -5.41 7.47 3.29
CA GLU A 126 -4.32 8.30 3.76
C GLU A 126 -4.49 9.77 3.35
N LYS A 127 -4.83 10.03 2.09
CA LYS A 127 -5.12 11.38 1.59
C LYS A 127 -6.34 12.01 2.29
N ALA A 128 -7.35 11.20 2.62
CA ALA A 128 -8.49 11.64 3.40
C ALA A 128 -8.09 11.98 4.85
N ALA A 129 -7.22 11.19 5.47
CA ALA A 129 -6.67 11.49 6.80
C ALA A 129 -5.86 12.79 6.81
N LEU A 130 -5.06 13.04 5.78
CA LEU A 130 -4.30 14.27 5.63
C LEU A 130 -5.21 15.51 5.62
N LYS A 131 -6.34 15.44 4.89
CA LYS A 131 -7.32 16.52 4.83
C LYS A 131 -7.97 16.85 6.20
N THR A 132 -8.05 15.87 7.09
CA THR A 132 -8.62 16.10 8.44
C THR A 132 -7.62 16.65 9.44
N LEU A 133 -6.32 16.48 9.20
CA LEU A 133 -5.25 16.87 10.12
C LEU A 133 -4.63 18.23 9.77
N VAL A 134 -4.71 18.65 8.51
CA VAL A 134 -4.11 19.90 8.02
C VAL A 134 -5.20 20.94 7.81
N SER A 135 -4.97 22.16 8.31
CA SER A 135 -5.89 23.27 8.09
C SER A 135 -6.04 23.60 6.59
N PRO A 136 -7.22 24.05 6.14
CA PRO A 136 -7.51 24.31 4.72
C PRO A 136 -6.49 25.22 4.01
N GLU A 137 -5.90 26.15 4.74
CA GLU A 137 -4.91 27.11 4.24
C GLU A 137 -3.58 26.46 3.83
N HIS A 138 -3.19 25.35 4.46
CA HIS A 138 -1.93 24.66 4.23
C HIS A 138 -2.10 23.33 3.46
N LEU A 139 -3.35 22.99 3.11
CA LEU A 139 -3.67 21.71 2.46
C LEU A 139 -3.00 21.58 1.07
N GLY A 140 -2.96 22.66 0.30
CA GLY A 140 -2.35 22.68 -1.03
C GLY A 140 -0.83 22.41 -0.97
N GLN A 141 -0.16 22.97 0.02
CA GLN A 141 1.28 22.77 0.22
C GLN A 141 1.58 21.36 0.74
N ALA A 142 0.78 20.86 1.68
CA ALA A 142 0.92 19.50 2.20
C ALA A 142 0.71 18.45 1.11
N MET A 143 -0.19 18.68 0.16
CA MET A 143 -0.40 17.77 -0.99
C MET A 143 0.70 17.87 -2.05
N ALA A 144 1.39 19.00 -2.17
CA ALA A 144 2.49 19.16 -3.13
C ALA A 144 3.81 18.51 -2.67
N ILE A 145 3.95 18.30 -1.36
CA ILE A 145 5.14 17.66 -0.76
C ILE A 145 4.99 16.12 -0.70
N ASN A 146 3.77 15.63 -0.86
CA ASN A 146 3.38 14.22 -0.76
C ASN A 146 3.26 13.58 -2.14
#